data_e55e33b4fa730829c36db4696ebf94dc
#
_entry.id   e55e33b4fa730829c36db4696ebf94dc
#
_cell.length_a   1.000
_cell.length_b   1.000
_cell.length_c   1.000
_cell.angle_alpha   90.00
_cell.angle_beta   90.00
_cell.angle_gamma   90.00
#
_symmetry.space_group_name_H-M   'P 1'
#
loop_
_entity.id
_entity.type
_entity.pdbx_description
1 polymer ?
#
loop_
_entity_poly.entity_id
_entity_poly.type
_entity_poly.pdbx_seq_one_letter_code
_entity_poly.pdbx_strand_id
1 'polypeptide(L)'
;MTTQTTTTTDLSTLSIAGLAQVIKKDWKKVYFGAVPYLNAMCLLNHISDTYGLDDCKEIVIYFLGNATSWRGETARAVKAELKKRCNSIK
;
A
#
# COMPACT_ATOMS: atom_id res chain seq x y z
N MET A 1 17.44 -21.33 -2.18
CA MET A 1 16.95 -21.00 -2.08
C MET A 1 16.42 -20.48 -1.80
N THR A 2 16.36 -20.51 -1.55
CA THR A 2 15.81 -20.02 -1.26
C THR A 2 15.03 -19.62 -0.93
N THR A 3 14.70 -19.76 -0.74
CA THR A 3 13.91 -19.32 -0.60
C THR A 3 13.42 -18.68 0.12
N GLN A 4 13.31 -18.71 0.80
CA GLN A 4 12.90 -18.09 1.57
C GLN A 4 12.81 -16.91 1.62
N THR A 5 13.29 -16.92 1.50
CA THR A 5 13.43 -15.60 1.30
C THR A 5 12.25 -14.88 0.90
N THR A 6 11.32 -15.53 0.42
CA THR A 6 10.09 -14.91 0.04
C THR A 6 9.39 -14.29 1.19
N THR A 7 9.58 -14.85 2.37
CA THR A 7 8.94 -14.31 3.55
C THR A 7 9.54 -12.98 3.95
N THR A 8 10.70 -12.69 3.41
CA THR A 8 11.38 -11.46 3.76
C THR A 8 11.37 -10.50 2.59
N THR A 9 10.31 -10.53 1.80
CA THR A 9 10.19 -9.61 0.70
C THR A 9 10.45 -8.19 1.17
N ASP A 10 11.33 -7.54 0.45
CA ASP A 10 11.67 -6.16 0.76
C ASP A 10 10.60 -5.26 0.17
N LEU A 11 9.75 -4.73 1.02
CA LEU A 11 8.64 -3.89 0.56
C LEU A 11 9.12 -2.64 -0.15
N SER A 12 10.33 -2.19 0.16
CA SER A 12 10.87 -0.98 -0.46
C SER A 12 11.12 -1.15 -1.95
N THR A 13 11.19 -2.39 -2.44
CA THR A 13 11.41 -2.64 -3.87
C THR A 13 10.12 -2.73 -4.65
N LEU A 14 8.97 -2.76 -3.99
CA LEU A 14 7.69 -2.92 -4.67
C LEU A 14 7.16 -1.58 -5.14
N SER A 15 6.43 -1.61 -6.28
CA SER A 15 5.68 -0.45 -6.72
C SER A 15 4.48 -0.26 -5.79
N ILE A 16 3.79 0.86 -5.94
CA ILE A 16 2.55 1.07 -5.18
C ILE A 16 1.56 -0.03 -5.53
N ALA A 17 1.46 -0.39 -6.83
CA ALA A 17 0.59 -1.48 -7.24
C ALA A 17 1.01 -2.80 -6.58
N GLY A 18 2.31 -3.02 -6.46
CA GLY A 18 2.81 -4.22 -5.80
C GLY A 18 2.42 -4.27 -4.34
N LEU A 19 2.52 -3.14 -3.64
CA LEU A 19 2.08 -3.05 -2.26
C LEU A 19 0.58 -3.29 -2.15
N ALA A 20 -0.19 -2.78 -3.11
CA ALA A 20 -1.64 -3.01 -3.11
C ALA A 20 -1.97 -4.49 -3.23
N GLN A 21 -1.19 -5.24 -4.02
CA GLN A 21 -1.41 -6.67 -4.11
C GLN A 21 -1.13 -7.38 -2.80
N VAL A 22 -0.09 -6.96 -2.09
CA VAL A 22 0.22 -7.50 -0.77
C VAL A 22 -0.96 -7.25 0.18
N ILE A 23 -1.50 -6.03 0.13
CA ILE A 23 -2.64 -5.66 0.97
C ILE A 23 -3.84 -6.55 0.68
N LYS A 24 -4.18 -6.70 -0.61
CA LYS A 24 -5.33 -7.52 -0.99
C LYS A 24 -5.17 -8.96 -0.57
N LYS A 25 -3.96 -9.47 -0.62
CA LYS A 25 -3.70 -10.85 -0.25
C LYS A 25 -3.83 -11.07 1.25
N ASP A 26 -3.40 -10.10 2.04
CA ASP A 26 -3.39 -10.22 3.50
C ASP A 26 -4.70 -9.79 4.15
N TRP A 27 -5.30 -8.73 3.64
CA TRP A 27 -6.51 -8.16 4.24
C TRP A 27 -7.73 -8.77 3.57
N LYS A 28 -8.25 -9.84 4.17
CA LYS A 28 -9.31 -10.62 3.56
C LYS A 28 -10.64 -9.89 3.47
N LYS A 29 -10.96 -9.11 4.49
CA LYS A 29 -12.21 -8.38 4.54
C LYS A 29 -11.93 -6.89 4.53
N VAL A 30 -11.60 -6.38 3.36
CA VAL A 30 -11.26 -4.97 3.22
C VAL A 30 -12.46 -4.11 3.59
N TYR A 31 -12.22 -3.15 4.50
CA TYR A 31 -13.25 -2.19 4.88
C TYR A 31 -13.69 -1.43 3.63
N PHE A 32 -15.00 -1.34 3.41
CA PHE A 32 -15.50 -0.79 2.17
C PHE A 32 -15.01 0.64 1.89
N GLY A 33 -14.77 1.41 2.95
CA GLY A 33 -14.26 2.76 2.79
C GLY A 33 -12.85 2.81 2.23
N ALA A 34 -12.09 1.72 2.34
CA ALA A 34 -10.74 1.66 1.79
C ALA A 34 -10.71 1.14 0.35
N VAL A 35 -11.78 0.50 -0.11
CA VAL A 35 -11.79 -0.18 -1.40
C VAL A 35 -11.44 0.73 -2.57
N PRO A 36 -12.07 1.91 -2.72
CA PRO A 36 -11.75 2.74 -3.88
C PRO A 36 -10.29 3.18 -3.89
N TYR A 37 -9.73 3.46 -2.73
CA TYR A 37 -8.32 3.89 -2.66
C TYR A 37 -7.39 2.72 -2.97
N LEU A 38 -7.71 1.53 -2.46
CA LEU A 38 -6.92 0.35 -2.74
C LEU A 38 -6.95 0.02 -4.22
N ASN A 39 -8.11 0.12 -4.85
CA ASN A 39 -8.23 -0.14 -6.28
C ASN A 39 -7.42 0.86 -7.09
N ALA A 40 -7.43 2.13 -6.70
CA ALA A 40 -6.63 3.14 -7.37
C ALA A 40 -5.14 2.82 -7.24
N MET A 41 -4.72 2.39 -6.05
CA MET A 41 -3.32 2.06 -5.82
C MET A 41 -2.84 0.93 -6.72
N CYS A 42 -3.73 0.03 -7.12
CA CYS A 42 -3.37 -1.06 -8.01
C CYS A 42 -2.94 -0.58 -9.39
N LEU A 43 -3.27 0.66 -9.74
CA LEU A 43 -2.97 1.23 -11.05
C LEU A 43 -1.78 2.19 -11.00
N LEU A 44 -1.15 2.33 -9.85
CA LEU A 44 -0.08 3.31 -9.68
C LEU A 44 1.23 2.60 -9.39
N ASN A 45 2.32 3.20 -9.86
CA ASN A 45 3.65 2.61 -9.64
C ASN A 45 4.46 3.37 -8.62
N HIS A 46 4.47 4.68 -8.72
CA HIS A 46 5.34 5.52 -7.90
C HIS A 46 4.49 6.47 -7.07
N ILE A 47 5.00 6.84 -5.89
CA ILE A 47 4.25 7.72 -5.00
C ILE A 47 4.01 9.09 -5.63
N SER A 48 4.81 9.46 -6.63
CA SER A 48 4.64 10.73 -7.34
C SER A 48 3.67 10.64 -8.50
N ASP A 49 3.15 9.45 -8.80
CA ASP A 49 2.19 9.28 -9.88
C ASP A 49 0.86 9.93 -9.52
N THR A 50 0.03 10.17 -10.54
CA THR A 50 -1.31 10.70 -10.32
C THR A 50 -2.34 9.73 -10.85
N TYR A 51 -3.54 9.81 -10.28
CA TYR A 51 -4.68 9.02 -10.70
C TYR A 51 -5.80 10.00 -11.00
N GLY A 52 -5.94 10.36 -12.28
CA GLY A 52 -6.84 11.44 -12.64
C GLY A 52 -6.33 12.75 -12.07
N LEU A 53 -7.14 13.39 -11.26
CA LEU A 53 -6.77 14.65 -10.62
C LEU A 53 -6.15 14.46 -9.24
N ASP A 54 -6.08 13.22 -8.77
CA ASP A 54 -5.59 12.95 -7.42
C ASP A 54 -4.15 12.49 -7.45
N ASP A 55 -3.36 12.96 -6.49
CA ASP A 55 -2.00 12.49 -6.30
C ASP A 55 -1.99 11.15 -5.62
N CYS A 56 -1.05 10.29 -6.01
CA CYS A 56 -0.91 8.99 -5.35
C CYS A 56 -0.71 9.17 -3.85
N LYS A 57 0.06 10.18 -3.45
CA LYS A 57 0.28 10.45 -2.03
C LYS A 57 -1.03 10.64 -1.28
N GLU A 58 -1.96 11.40 -1.85
CA GLU A 58 -3.24 11.65 -1.21
C GLU A 58 -4.07 10.39 -1.16
N ILE A 59 -4.05 9.61 -2.24
CA ILE A 59 -4.77 8.34 -2.28
C ILE A 59 -4.27 7.42 -1.16
N VAL A 60 -2.95 7.35 -1.01
CA VAL A 60 -2.35 6.51 0.04
C VAL A 60 -2.75 7.02 1.43
N ILE A 61 -2.73 8.33 1.63
CA ILE A 61 -3.12 8.90 2.92
C ILE A 61 -4.57 8.55 3.26
N TYR A 62 -5.46 8.69 2.29
CA TYR A 62 -6.87 8.32 2.50
C TYR A 62 -7.01 6.82 2.73
N PHE A 63 -6.25 6.02 2.00
CA PHE A 63 -6.26 4.59 2.24
C PHE A 63 -5.86 4.28 3.69
N LEU A 64 -4.78 4.88 4.16
CA LEU A 64 -4.29 4.63 5.51
C LEU A 64 -5.34 5.03 6.56
N GLY A 65 -6.04 6.13 6.31
CA GLY A 65 -7.09 6.56 7.23
C GLY A 65 -8.27 5.60 7.29
N ASN A 66 -8.45 4.79 6.25
CA ASN A 66 -9.53 3.83 6.18
C ASN A 66 -9.06 2.39 6.43
N ALA A 67 -7.82 2.21 6.86
CA ALA A 67 -7.25 0.89 7.03
C ALA A 67 -6.96 0.57 8.50
N THR A 68 -7.64 1.24 9.41
CA THR A 68 -7.36 1.05 10.84
C THR A 68 -7.72 -0.34 11.32
N SER A 69 -8.69 -0.98 10.67
CA SER A 69 -9.09 -2.34 11.07
C SER A 69 -8.17 -3.40 10.49
N TRP A 70 -7.29 -3.03 9.57
CA TRP A 70 -6.31 -3.98 9.04
C TRP A 70 -5.10 -4.00 9.98
N ARG A 71 -4.89 -5.15 10.61
CA ARG A 71 -3.88 -5.30 11.65
C ARG A 71 -3.01 -6.52 11.41
N GLY A 72 -1.92 -6.57 12.15
CA GLY A 72 -1.01 -7.68 12.08
C GLY A 72 0.35 -7.25 11.58
N GLU A 73 1.25 -8.20 11.48
CA GLU A 73 2.63 -7.92 11.09
C GLU A 73 2.73 -7.34 9.70
N THR A 74 2.04 -7.96 8.74
CA THR A 74 2.08 -7.49 7.36
C THR A 74 1.48 -6.10 7.27
N ALA A 75 0.35 -5.87 7.95
CA ALA A 75 -0.30 -4.57 7.93
C ALA A 75 0.65 -3.50 8.46
N ARG A 76 1.31 -3.78 9.57
CA ARG A 76 2.23 -2.83 10.19
C ARG A 76 3.37 -2.48 9.24
N ALA A 77 3.96 -3.51 8.62
CA ALA A 77 5.08 -3.29 7.72
C ALA A 77 4.68 -2.50 6.48
N VAL A 78 3.56 -2.85 5.87
CA VAL A 78 3.10 -2.15 4.66
C VAL A 78 2.71 -0.72 4.99
N LYS A 79 2.01 -0.50 6.09
CA LYS A 79 1.63 0.86 6.48
C LYS A 79 2.86 1.72 6.73
N ALA A 80 3.89 1.15 7.36
CA ALA A 80 5.12 1.89 7.60
C ALA A 80 5.80 2.27 6.29
N GLU A 81 5.83 1.34 5.34
CA GLU A 81 6.44 1.61 4.04
C GLU A 81 5.68 2.70 3.29
N LEU A 82 4.34 2.64 3.32
CA LEU A 82 3.53 3.65 2.64
C LEU A 82 3.73 5.02 3.26
N LYS A 83 3.78 5.10 4.59
CA LYS A 83 4.03 6.37 5.27
C LYS A 83 5.40 6.92 4.91
N LYS A 84 6.39 6.04 4.83
CA LYS A 84 7.74 6.45 4.47
C LYS A 84 7.75 7.08 3.07
N ARG A 85 7.03 6.49 2.12
CA ARG A 85 7.00 7.01 0.77
C ARG A 85 6.27 8.34 0.71
N CYS A 86 5.19 8.49 1.47
CA CYS A 86 4.49 9.77 1.54
C CYS A 86 5.41 10.87 2.09
N ASN A 87 6.24 10.53 3.06
CA ASN A 87 7.12 11.51 3.67
C ASN A 87 8.30 11.88 2.79
N SER A 88 8.60 11.06 1.79
CA SER A 88 9.72 11.35 0.88
C SER A 88 9.36 12.38 -0.18
N ILE A 89 8.06 12.70 -0.32
CA ILE A 89 7.58 13.68 -1.29
C ILE A 89 7.24 14.97 -0.55
N LYS A 90 7.83 16.05 -1.01
CA LYS A 90 7.63 17.34 -0.36
C LYS A 90 6.48 18.13 -0.98
#